data_591d0e2f8e5c1b7b27c06d88e768a51c
#
_entry.id   591d0e2f8e5c1b7b27c06d88e768a51c
#
_cell.length_a   1.000
_cell.length_b   1.000
_cell.length_c   1.000
_cell.angle_alpha   90.00
_cell.angle_beta   90.00
_cell.angle_gamma   90.00
#
_symmetry.space_group_name_H-M   'P 1'
#
loop_
_entity.id
_entity.type
_entity.pdbx_description
1 polymer ?
#
loop_
_entity_poly.entity_id
_entity_poly.type
_entity_poly.pdbx_seq_one_letter_code
_entity_poly.pdbx_strand_id
1 'polypeptide(L)'
;MRFEVAIRASQGARSYQEDAASVWSAPEGTPAAGEPTRLLAVLADGMGGHAGGAIASDAVCTGFEAQYIEQQGSARQRLKAALNAANGAISALVAVQPQLRGMGSTLVGVAFHDDHASWVSVGDSPLYLYRRGEMARLNEDHSMAPVLEKLVASGRLTPEEADDDPRRHMLRSAVVGEDLDLVDLSQSPWPLQSEDVVVLASDGIHSIADIEIARIIAAYRKDGPAATADALIAAVREANVPHQDNTTVVVVTVGA
;
A
#
# COMPACT_ATOMS: atom_id res chain seq x y z
N MET A 1 3.18 -6.93 -21.48
CA MET A 1 3.77 -5.68 -20.95
C MET A 1 4.97 -5.99 -20.08
N ARG A 2 5.92 -5.08 -19.99
CA ARG A 2 7.08 -5.17 -19.11
C ARG A 2 6.84 -4.30 -17.87
N PHE A 3 7.19 -4.81 -16.71
CA PHE A 3 7.11 -4.06 -15.46
C PHE A 3 8.52 -3.78 -14.93
N GLU A 4 8.78 -2.53 -14.59
CA GLU A 4 9.97 -2.13 -13.84
C GLU A 4 9.53 -1.57 -12.50
N VAL A 5 10.29 -1.83 -11.44
CA VAL A 5 9.88 -1.49 -10.08
C VAL A 5 11.04 -0.95 -9.27
N ALA A 6 10.74 -0.03 -8.35
CA ALA A 6 11.66 0.45 -7.34
C ALA A 6 10.94 0.66 -6.01
N ILE A 7 11.66 0.38 -4.92
CA ILE A 7 11.24 0.66 -3.54
C ILE A 7 12.15 1.74 -2.97
N ARG A 8 11.57 2.74 -2.30
CA ARG A 8 12.30 3.72 -1.50
C ARG A 8 11.57 3.98 -0.19
N ALA A 9 12.34 4.24 0.85
CA ALA A 9 11.82 4.52 2.18
C ALA A 9 12.54 5.68 2.84
N SER A 10 11.85 6.36 3.72
CA SER A 10 12.37 7.37 4.62
C SER A 10 11.82 7.11 6.02
N GLN A 11 12.69 7.11 7.01
CA GLN A 11 12.28 6.96 8.40
C GLN A 11 11.54 8.20 8.94
N GLY A 12 11.67 9.35 8.23
CA GLY A 12 11.10 10.62 8.70
C GLY A 12 11.68 11.04 10.04
N ALA A 13 10.81 11.51 10.94
CA ALA A 13 11.16 11.94 12.28
C ALA A 13 10.97 10.83 13.35
N ARG A 14 10.56 9.64 12.94
CA ARG A 14 10.32 8.50 13.84
C ARG A 14 11.63 7.90 14.34
N SER A 15 11.59 7.24 15.51
CA SER A 15 12.76 6.55 16.08
C SER A 15 13.06 5.23 15.37
N TYR A 16 12.07 4.63 14.71
CA TYR A 16 12.15 3.34 14.02
C TYR A 16 11.47 3.43 12.65
N GLN A 17 11.88 2.55 11.74
CA GLN A 17 11.12 2.27 10.53
C GLN A 17 10.14 1.14 10.83
N GLU A 18 8.85 1.44 10.69
CA GLU A 18 7.76 0.50 10.93
C GLU A 18 7.06 0.08 9.63
N ASP A 19 7.37 0.73 8.49
CA ASP A 19 6.92 0.28 7.18
C ASP A 19 7.76 -0.89 6.68
N ALA A 20 7.12 -1.79 5.94
CA ALA A 20 7.76 -2.84 5.16
C ALA A 20 7.23 -2.86 3.73
N ALA A 21 8.08 -3.23 2.78
CA ALA A 21 7.66 -3.46 1.41
C ALA A 21 8.45 -4.60 0.79
N SER A 22 7.80 -5.40 -0.04
CA SER A 22 8.43 -6.46 -0.81
C SER A 22 7.96 -6.49 -2.26
N VAL A 23 8.78 -7.05 -3.12
CA VAL A 23 8.49 -7.27 -4.53
C VAL A 23 8.99 -8.65 -4.94
N TRP A 24 8.08 -9.43 -5.50
CA TRP A 24 8.41 -10.68 -6.14
C TRP A 24 8.16 -10.59 -7.65
N SER A 25 9.10 -11.11 -8.45
CA SER A 25 8.97 -11.22 -9.90
C SER A 25 9.02 -12.69 -10.32
N ALA A 26 8.12 -13.09 -11.22
CA ALA A 26 8.17 -14.44 -11.75
C ALA A 26 9.47 -14.67 -12.52
N PRO A 27 10.16 -15.82 -12.31
CA PRO A 27 11.31 -16.18 -13.12
C PRO A 27 10.94 -16.25 -14.62
N GLU A 28 11.87 -15.81 -15.49
CA GLU A 28 11.68 -15.92 -16.93
C GLU A 28 11.45 -17.38 -17.34
N GLY A 29 10.45 -17.62 -18.20
CA GLY A 29 10.14 -18.97 -18.70
C GLY A 29 9.34 -19.85 -17.73
N THR A 30 8.85 -19.31 -16.62
CA THR A 30 7.96 -20.08 -15.73
C THR A 30 6.67 -20.46 -16.47
N PRO A 31 6.33 -21.78 -16.58
CA PRO A 31 5.08 -22.19 -17.22
C PRO A 31 3.89 -21.59 -16.46
N ALA A 32 2.98 -20.96 -17.17
CA ALA A 32 1.76 -20.44 -16.59
C ALA A 32 0.79 -21.56 -16.25
N ALA A 33 0.60 -21.83 -14.97
CA ALA A 33 -0.58 -22.55 -14.51
C ALA A 33 -1.61 -21.52 -14.06
N GLY A 34 -2.60 -21.24 -14.90
CA GLY A 34 -3.60 -20.18 -14.65
C GLY A 34 -3.19 -18.81 -15.19
N GLU A 35 -3.62 -17.74 -14.53
CA GLU A 35 -3.21 -16.36 -14.86
C GLU A 35 -1.80 -16.11 -14.30
N PRO A 36 -0.78 -15.95 -15.15
CA PRO A 36 0.59 -15.77 -14.67
C PRO A 36 0.78 -14.37 -14.10
N THR A 37 1.03 -14.27 -12.81
CA THR A 37 1.52 -13.03 -12.21
C THR A 37 2.96 -12.79 -12.66
N ARG A 38 3.22 -11.61 -13.20
CA ARG A 38 4.56 -11.18 -13.62
C ARG A 38 5.32 -10.50 -12.51
N LEU A 39 4.58 -9.71 -11.71
CA LEU A 39 5.11 -8.95 -10.59
C LEU A 39 4.07 -8.95 -9.46
N LEU A 40 4.51 -9.15 -8.23
CA LEU A 40 3.75 -8.89 -7.02
C LEU A 40 4.46 -7.77 -6.26
N ALA A 41 3.73 -6.72 -5.91
CA ALA A 41 4.21 -5.65 -5.04
C ALA A 41 3.37 -5.63 -3.77
N VAL A 42 4.02 -5.53 -2.62
CA VAL A 42 3.37 -5.50 -1.29
C VAL A 42 3.95 -4.36 -0.49
N LEU A 43 3.09 -3.63 0.20
CA LEU A 43 3.45 -2.59 1.15
C LEU A 43 2.60 -2.76 2.40
N ALA A 44 3.20 -2.57 3.56
CA ALA A 44 2.59 -2.66 4.87
C ALA A 44 3.14 -1.55 5.76
N ASP A 45 2.26 -0.77 6.38
CA ASP A 45 2.57 0.28 7.34
C ASP A 45 2.24 -0.24 8.74
N GLY A 46 3.26 -0.40 9.56
CA GLY A 46 3.19 -1.07 10.85
C GLY A 46 2.81 -0.13 11.98
N MET A 47 1.94 -0.60 12.86
CA MET A 47 1.52 0.11 14.07
C MET A 47 1.60 -0.79 15.30
N GLY A 48 1.80 -0.18 16.49
CA GLY A 48 1.79 -0.96 17.74
C GLY A 48 2.80 -0.54 18.77
N GLY A 49 3.43 0.61 18.58
CA GLY A 49 4.41 1.21 19.49
C GLY A 49 5.71 0.40 19.62
N HIS A 50 6.83 1.09 19.82
CA HIS A 50 8.18 0.50 19.92
C HIS A 50 8.51 -0.38 18.69
N ALA A 51 8.92 -1.63 18.90
CA ALA A 51 9.26 -2.56 17.83
C ALA A 51 8.05 -3.34 17.28
N GLY A 52 6.85 -3.15 17.82
CA GLY A 52 5.66 -3.92 17.46
C GLY A 52 5.20 -3.68 16.02
N GLY A 53 5.23 -2.42 15.59
CA GLY A 53 4.85 -2.05 14.22
C GLY A 53 5.77 -2.66 13.16
N ALA A 54 7.09 -2.56 13.35
CA ALA A 54 8.05 -3.17 12.42
C ALA A 54 7.91 -4.70 12.32
N ILE A 55 7.64 -5.37 13.45
CA ILE A 55 7.39 -6.82 13.47
C ILE A 55 6.09 -7.15 12.72
N ALA A 56 5.05 -6.33 12.91
CA ALA A 56 3.76 -6.53 12.27
C ALA A 56 3.86 -6.36 10.75
N SER A 57 4.42 -5.26 10.27
CA SER A 57 4.54 -4.99 8.83
C SER A 57 5.42 -6.02 8.12
N ASP A 58 6.53 -6.45 8.72
CA ASP A 58 7.40 -7.50 8.18
C ASP A 58 6.67 -8.85 8.10
N ALA A 59 5.96 -9.24 9.16
CA ALA A 59 5.16 -10.46 9.19
C ALA A 59 4.04 -10.45 8.16
N VAL A 60 3.38 -9.30 7.98
CA VAL A 60 2.32 -9.12 6.98
C VAL A 60 2.89 -9.25 5.56
N CYS A 61 3.96 -8.54 5.23
CA CYS A 61 4.59 -8.63 3.90
C CYS A 61 5.07 -10.05 3.61
N THR A 62 5.80 -10.67 4.54
CA THR A 62 6.36 -12.02 4.36
C THR A 62 5.27 -13.07 4.22
N GLY A 63 4.27 -13.06 5.12
CA GLY A 63 3.16 -14.02 5.09
C GLY A 63 2.29 -13.88 3.85
N PHE A 64 2.04 -12.64 3.43
CA PHE A 64 1.29 -12.35 2.21
C PHE A 64 2.00 -12.86 0.96
N GLU A 65 3.26 -12.50 0.77
CA GLU A 65 4.06 -12.89 -0.39
C GLU A 65 4.19 -14.40 -0.50
N ALA A 66 4.58 -15.08 0.59
CA ALA A 66 4.75 -16.53 0.62
C ALA A 66 3.46 -17.25 0.20
N GLN A 67 2.32 -16.90 0.82
CA GLN A 67 1.05 -17.53 0.50
C GLN A 67 0.58 -17.22 -0.92
N TYR A 68 0.80 -15.96 -1.40
CA TYR A 68 0.43 -15.60 -2.76
C TYR A 68 1.17 -16.43 -3.80
N ILE A 69 2.46 -16.70 -3.60
CA ILE A 69 3.30 -17.48 -4.52
C ILE A 69 2.88 -18.96 -4.53
N GLU A 70 2.59 -19.52 -3.37
CA GLU A 70 2.20 -20.94 -3.24
C GLU A 70 0.76 -21.23 -3.71
N GLN A 71 -0.14 -20.28 -3.56
CA GLN A 71 -1.56 -20.46 -3.82
C GLN A 71 -1.83 -20.60 -5.33
N GLN A 72 -2.65 -21.60 -5.69
CA GLN A 72 -3.19 -21.76 -7.04
C GLN A 72 -4.54 -21.04 -7.20
N GLY A 73 -4.90 -20.72 -8.45
CA GLY A 73 -6.19 -20.12 -8.78
C GLY A 73 -6.07 -18.76 -9.46
N SER A 74 -7.19 -18.03 -9.52
CA SER A 74 -7.22 -16.66 -10.04
C SER A 74 -6.48 -15.69 -9.13
N ALA A 75 -6.04 -14.54 -9.67
CA ALA A 75 -5.40 -13.48 -8.89
C ALA A 75 -6.22 -13.10 -7.66
N ARG A 76 -7.55 -12.94 -7.83
CA ARG A 76 -8.46 -12.63 -6.73
C ARG A 76 -8.47 -13.69 -5.62
N GLN A 77 -8.47 -14.98 -5.97
CA GLN A 77 -8.41 -16.07 -5.00
C GLN A 77 -7.08 -16.08 -4.25
N ARG A 78 -5.97 -15.87 -4.99
CA ARG A 78 -4.62 -15.81 -4.45
C ARG A 78 -4.46 -14.61 -3.50
N LEU A 79 -4.89 -13.42 -3.89
CA LEU A 79 -4.86 -12.20 -3.06
C LEU A 79 -5.66 -12.39 -1.76
N LYS A 80 -6.85 -12.98 -1.86
CA LYS A 80 -7.67 -13.26 -0.67
C LYS A 80 -7.00 -14.27 0.28
N ALA A 81 -6.43 -15.34 -0.26
CA ALA A 81 -5.72 -16.34 0.54
C ALA A 81 -4.47 -15.74 1.20
N ALA A 82 -3.73 -14.91 0.47
CA ALA A 82 -2.55 -14.19 0.96
C ALA A 82 -2.89 -13.23 2.11
N LEU A 83 -3.99 -12.45 1.99
CA LEU A 83 -4.46 -11.60 3.08
C LEU A 83 -4.80 -12.42 4.33
N ASN A 84 -5.52 -13.54 4.17
CA ASN A 84 -5.85 -14.39 5.31
C ASN A 84 -4.60 -14.98 5.99
N ALA A 85 -3.59 -15.37 5.21
CA ALA A 85 -2.32 -15.86 5.76
C ALA A 85 -1.54 -14.77 6.49
N ALA A 86 -1.48 -13.56 5.93
CA ALA A 86 -0.86 -12.40 6.58
C ALA A 86 -1.54 -12.07 7.92
N ASN A 87 -2.88 -12.07 7.95
CA ASN A 87 -3.63 -11.84 9.18
C ASN A 87 -3.40 -12.97 10.20
N GLY A 88 -3.38 -14.21 9.75
CA GLY A 88 -3.06 -15.38 10.60
C GLY A 88 -1.65 -15.34 11.18
N ALA A 89 -0.67 -14.77 10.46
CA ALA A 89 0.70 -14.60 10.95
C ALA A 89 0.76 -13.65 12.16
N ILE A 90 0.00 -12.55 12.15
CA ILE A 90 -0.12 -11.66 13.30
C ILE A 90 -0.72 -12.39 14.50
N SER A 91 -1.83 -13.13 14.29
CA SER A 91 -2.48 -13.91 15.35
C SER A 91 -1.51 -14.92 15.97
N ALA A 92 -0.74 -15.65 15.15
CA ALA A 92 0.24 -16.62 15.60
C ALA A 92 1.37 -15.98 16.43
N LEU A 93 1.88 -14.83 15.99
CA LEU A 93 2.92 -14.09 16.72
C LEU A 93 2.42 -13.61 18.06
N VAL A 94 1.22 -13.04 18.15
CA VAL A 94 0.63 -12.58 19.42
C VAL A 94 0.36 -13.75 20.38
N ALA A 95 -0.03 -14.93 19.86
CA ALA A 95 -0.23 -16.12 20.68
C ALA A 95 1.07 -16.61 21.34
N VAL A 96 2.21 -16.53 20.64
CA VAL A 96 3.53 -16.95 21.15
C VAL A 96 4.19 -15.84 21.98
N GLN A 97 3.94 -14.58 21.65
CA GLN A 97 4.54 -13.39 22.27
C GLN A 97 3.44 -12.41 22.71
N PRO A 98 2.77 -12.63 23.86
CA PRO A 98 1.64 -11.80 24.32
C PRO A 98 1.97 -10.32 24.52
N GLN A 99 3.25 -9.95 24.67
CA GLN A 99 3.70 -8.56 24.74
C GLN A 99 3.52 -7.80 23.40
N LEU A 100 3.32 -8.50 22.29
CA LEU A 100 3.01 -7.93 20.98
C LEU A 100 1.52 -7.65 20.77
N ARG A 101 0.68 -7.90 21.79
CA ARG A 101 -0.75 -7.62 21.71
C ARG A 101 -1.00 -6.14 21.39
N GLY A 102 -1.84 -5.90 20.41
CA GLY A 102 -2.15 -4.55 19.89
C GLY A 102 -1.24 -4.10 18.74
N MET A 103 -0.26 -4.93 18.33
CA MET A 103 0.42 -4.69 17.06
C MET A 103 -0.51 -4.97 15.88
N GLY A 104 -0.27 -4.29 14.79
CA GLY A 104 -0.99 -4.48 13.54
C GLY A 104 -0.30 -3.78 12.40
N SER A 105 -0.89 -3.86 11.23
CA SER A 105 -0.37 -3.19 10.04
C SER A 105 -1.48 -2.89 9.05
N THR A 106 -1.28 -1.90 8.18
CA THR A 106 -1.99 -1.81 6.92
C THR A 106 -1.48 -2.89 5.96
N LEU A 107 -2.14 -3.06 4.84
CA LEU A 107 -1.68 -3.88 3.72
C LEU A 107 -2.17 -3.31 2.40
N VAL A 108 -1.28 -3.18 1.44
CA VAL A 108 -1.60 -3.02 0.01
C VAL A 108 -0.82 -4.08 -0.75
N GLY A 109 -1.52 -5.03 -1.36
CA GLY A 109 -0.94 -6.07 -2.21
C GLY A 109 -1.47 -5.96 -3.64
N VAL A 110 -0.58 -5.82 -4.61
CA VAL A 110 -0.93 -5.66 -6.03
C VAL A 110 -0.24 -6.72 -6.87
N ALA A 111 -1.05 -7.50 -7.59
CA ALA A 111 -0.59 -8.50 -8.54
C ALA A 111 -0.72 -7.96 -9.97
N PHE A 112 0.41 -7.90 -10.67
CA PHE A 112 0.49 -7.46 -12.06
C PHE A 112 0.54 -8.68 -12.99
N HIS A 113 -0.34 -8.70 -13.95
CA HIS A 113 -0.44 -9.69 -15.02
C HIS A 113 0.05 -9.08 -16.34
N ASP A 114 -0.11 -9.79 -17.45
CA ASP A 114 0.40 -9.30 -18.75
C ASP A 114 -0.11 -7.91 -19.12
N ASP A 115 -1.39 -7.63 -18.88
CA ASP A 115 -2.06 -6.38 -19.26
C ASP A 115 -3.07 -5.87 -18.20
N HIS A 116 -3.03 -6.43 -17.00
CA HIS A 116 -3.94 -6.09 -15.91
C HIS A 116 -3.22 -6.02 -14.56
N ALA A 117 -3.84 -5.30 -13.61
CA ALA A 117 -3.51 -5.37 -12.19
C ALA A 117 -4.73 -5.78 -11.38
N SER A 118 -4.50 -6.53 -10.31
CA SER A 118 -5.51 -6.85 -9.29
C SER A 118 -4.92 -6.53 -7.92
N TRP A 119 -5.73 -6.05 -6.99
CA TRP A 119 -5.25 -5.69 -5.67
C TRP A 119 -6.15 -6.17 -4.53
N VAL A 120 -5.57 -6.19 -3.36
CA VAL A 120 -6.26 -6.23 -2.07
C VAL A 120 -5.63 -5.20 -1.15
N SER A 121 -6.46 -4.47 -0.38
CA SER A 121 -5.95 -3.56 0.63
C SER A 121 -6.77 -3.60 1.93
N VAL A 122 -6.10 -3.30 3.03
CA VAL A 122 -6.66 -3.08 4.37
C VAL A 122 -5.89 -1.91 5.00
N GLY A 123 -6.62 -0.91 5.50
CA GLY A 123 -6.03 0.30 6.06
C GLY A 123 -6.15 1.49 5.13
N ASP A 124 -5.31 2.49 5.33
CA ASP A 124 -5.36 3.78 4.65
C ASP A 124 -4.18 4.05 3.70
N SER A 125 -3.19 3.17 3.67
CA SER A 125 -2.07 3.22 2.71
C SER A 125 -2.59 3.31 1.28
N PRO A 126 -2.26 4.37 0.51
CA PRO A 126 -2.86 4.60 -0.80
C PRO A 126 -2.23 3.75 -1.91
N LEU A 127 -3.06 3.36 -2.86
CA LEU A 127 -2.69 2.80 -4.15
C LEU A 127 -3.10 3.78 -5.24
N TYR A 128 -2.13 4.38 -5.93
CA TYR A 128 -2.37 5.34 -6.99
C TYR A 128 -2.07 4.76 -8.36
N LEU A 129 -2.87 5.16 -9.33
CA LEU A 129 -2.60 5.02 -10.77
C LEU A 129 -2.41 6.41 -11.38
N TYR A 130 -1.26 6.63 -12.01
CA TYR A 130 -1.02 7.77 -12.88
C TYR A 130 -1.12 7.33 -14.33
N ARG A 131 -2.02 7.97 -15.09
CA ARG A 131 -2.27 7.69 -16.51
C ARG A 131 -2.55 8.98 -17.26
N ARG A 132 -1.83 9.27 -18.33
CA ARG A 132 -2.08 10.39 -19.27
C ARG A 132 -2.19 11.77 -18.61
N GLY A 133 -1.44 12.01 -17.56
CA GLY A 133 -1.44 13.30 -16.83
C GLY A 133 -2.39 13.37 -15.65
N GLU A 134 -3.20 12.35 -15.42
CA GLU A 134 -4.15 12.25 -14.31
C GLU A 134 -3.69 11.21 -13.31
N MET A 135 -3.91 11.47 -12.02
CA MET A 135 -3.69 10.54 -10.93
C MET A 135 -5.01 10.23 -10.23
N ALA A 136 -5.24 8.96 -9.94
CA ALA A 136 -6.39 8.50 -9.19
C ALA A 136 -5.97 7.48 -8.13
N ARG A 137 -6.59 7.55 -6.94
CA ARG A 137 -6.51 6.49 -5.94
C ARG A 137 -7.42 5.33 -6.38
N LEU A 138 -6.87 4.12 -6.39
CA LEU A 138 -7.60 2.92 -6.83
C LEU A 138 -8.26 2.19 -5.66
N ASN A 139 -7.65 2.21 -4.48
CA ASN A 139 -8.16 1.50 -3.30
C ASN A 139 -8.99 2.40 -2.38
N GLU A 140 -9.85 1.76 -1.60
CA GLU A 140 -10.63 2.42 -0.56
C GLU A 140 -9.75 2.81 0.63
N ASP A 141 -10.08 3.94 1.26
CA ASP A 141 -9.47 4.41 2.49
C ASP A 141 -10.28 3.90 3.69
N HIS A 142 -9.66 3.07 4.52
CA HIS A 142 -10.29 2.51 5.70
C HIS A 142 -10.01 3.32 6.98
N SER A 143 -9.61 4.59 6.86
CA SER A 143 -9.55 5.53 7.99
C SER A 143 -10.92 6.17 8.27
N MET A 144 -10.95 7.06 9.25
CA MET A 144 -12.11 7.89 9.53
C MET A 144 -12.30 9.04 8.53
N ALA A 145 -11.27 9.41 7.75
CA ALA A 145 -11.34 10.53 6.80
C ALA A 145 -12.55 10.44 5.85
N PRO A 146 -12.83 9.31 5.15
CA PRO A 146 -13.99 9.22 4.28
C PRO A 146 -15.34 9.31 5.01
N VAL A 147 -15.37 8.96 6.30
CA VAL A 147 -16.59 9.11 7.12
C VAL A 147 -16.84 10.57 7.43
N LEU A 148 -15.78 11.31 7.81
CA LEU A 148 -15.86 12.74 8.07
C LEU A 148 -16.24 13.52 6.81
N GLU A 149 -15.68 13.17 5.66
CA GLU A 149 -16.04 13.77 4.36
C GLU A 149 -17.52 13.55 4.00
N LYS A 150 -18.09 12.38 4.29
CA LYS A 150 -19.53 12.13 4.14
C LYS A 150 -20.37 13.00 5.08
N LEU A 151 -19.88 13.29 6.29
CA LEU A 151 -20.56 14.21 7.21
C LEU A 151 -20.51 15.67 6.69
N VAL A 152 -19.40 16.10 6.12
CA VAL A 152 -19.29 17.39 5.43
C VAL A 152 -20.26 17.46 4.24
N ALA A 153 -20.26 16.45 3.37
CA ALA A 153 -21.15 16.40 2.21
C ALA A 153 -22.64 16.42 2.59
N SER A 154 -22.99 15.92 3.79
CA SER A 154 -24.35 15.96 4.31
C SER A 154 -24.67 17.23 5.15
N GLY A 155 -23.73 18.17 5.26
CA GLY A 155 -23.89 19.41 6.04
C GLY A 155 -23.90 19.22 7.56
N ARG A 156 -23.37 18.09 8.05
CA ARG A 156 -23.30 17.76 9.49
C ARG A 156 -22.02 18.25 10.15
N LEU A 157 -20.98 18.48 9.35
CA LEU A 157 -19.71 19.08 9.73
C LEU A 157 -19.30 20.11 8.69
N THR A 158 -18.51 21.09 9.08
CA THR A 158 -17.80 21.95 8.13
C THR A 158 -16.53 21.24 7.64
N PRO A 159 -15.95 21.66 6.49
CA PRO A 159 -14.66 21.15 6.05
C PRO A 159 -13.57 21.30 7.13
N GLU A 160 -13.51 22.46 7.78
CA GLU A 160 -12.53 22.77 8.83
C GLU A 160 -12.68 21.83 10.03
N GLU A 161 -13.93 21.59 10.50
CA GLU A 161 -14.19 20.63 11.58
C GLU A 161 -13.77 19.20 11.23
N ALA A 162 -13.91 18.81 9.96
CA ALA A 162 -13.50 17.48 9.49
C ALA A 162 -11.98 17.36 9.35
N ASP A 163 -11.31 18.43 8.94
CA ASP A 163 -9.85 18.47 8.81
C ASP A 163 -9.15 18.50 10.17
N ASP A 164 -9.73 19.20 11.16
CA ASP A 164 -9.23 19.30 12.52
C ASP A 164 -9.67 18.14 13.45
N ASP A 165 -10.50 17.20 12.96
CA ASP A 165 -10.97 16.09 13.79
C ASP A 165 -9.80 15.14 14.15
N PRO A 166 -9.49 14.98 15.45
CA PRO A 166 -8.36 14.15 15.89
C PRO A 166 -8.48 12.67 15.51
N ARG A 167 -9.67 12.23 15.10
CA ARG A 167 -9.93 10.86 14.66
C ARG A 167 -9.70 10.67 13.17
N ARG A 168 -9.42 11.74 12.39
CA ARG A 168 -9.33 11.69 10.93
C ARG A 168 -8.45 10.54 10.43
N HIS A 169 -7.31 10.31 11.09
CA HIS A 169 -6.34 9.25 10.75
C HIS A 169 -6.53 7.94 11.52
N MET A 170 -7.60 7.81 12.32
CA MET A 170 -7.88 6.54 12.99
C MET A 170 -8.32 5.49 11.99
N LEU A 171 -7.64 4.35 11.98
CA LEU A 171 -8.02 3.20 11.18
C LEU A 171 -9.30 2.55 11.68
N ARG A 172 -10.17 2.19 10.77
CA ARG A 172 -11.40 1.42 10.97
C ARG A 172 -11.20 -0.06 10.67
N SER A 173 -10.14 -0.41 9.96
CA SER A 173 -9.72 -1.78 9.68
C SER A 173 -8.21 -1.83 9.49
N ALA A 174 -7.59 -2.85 10.06
CA ALA A 174 -6.18 -3.14 9.94
C ALA A 174 -5.94 -4.64 10.10
N VAL A 175 -4.79 -5.12 9.66
CA VAL A 175 -4.35 -6.52 9.83
C VAL A 175 -3.81 -6.67 11.25
N VAL A 176 -4.65 -7.20 12.16
CA VAL A 176 -4.36 -7.30 13.60
C VAL A 176 -4.46 -8.72 14.16
N GLY A 177 -4.68 -9.71 13.30
CA GLY A 177 -4.83 -11.12 13.69
C GLY A 177 -6.25 -11.50 14.14
N GLU A 178 -7.21 -10.61 13.98
CA GLU A 178 -8.64 -10.79 14.27
C GLU A 178 -9.46 -10.70 12.98
N ASP A 179 -10.79 -10.76 13.06
CA ASP A 179 -11.67 -10.60 11.91
C ASP A 179 -11.48 -9.20 11.29
N LEU A 180 -11.41 -9.13 9.96
CA LEU A 180 -11.22 -7.89 9.23
C LEU A 180 -12.56 -7.22 8.93
N ASP A 181 -12.78 -6.03 9.47
CA ASP A 181 -14.03 -5.28 9.29
C ASP A 181 -14.22 -4.75 7.86
N LEU A 182 -13.14 -4.25 7.26
CA LEU A 182 -13.13 -3.69 5.90
C LEU A 182 -11.98 -4.30 5.11
N VAL A 183 -12.28 -4.74 3.90
CA VAL A 183 -11.31 -5.25 2.93
C VAL A 183 -11.70 -4.73 1.56
N ASP A 184 -10.81 -3.99 0.92
CA ASP A 184 -10.97 -3.67 -0.48
C ASP A 184 -10.25 -4.71 -1.34
N LEU A 185 -10.99 -5.45 -2.13
CA LEU A 185 -10.49 -6.48 -3.05
C LEU A 185 -11.07 -6.23 -4.43
N SER A 186 -10.21 -5.89 -5.38
CA SER A 186 -10.62 -5.57 -6.76
C SER A 186 -11.64 -6.58 -7.31
N GLN A 187 -12.77 -6.09 -7.79
CA GLN A 187 -13.88 -6.93 -8.27
C GLN A 187 -13.51 -7.63 -9.58
N SER A 188 -12.77 -6.94 -10.43
CA SER A 188 -12.23 -7.43 -11.69
C SER A 188 -10.81 -6.92 -11.89
N PRO A 189 -9.98 -7.61 -12.69
CA PRO A 189 -8.67 -7.11 -13.06
C PRO A 189 -8.80 -5.74 -13.75
N TRP A 190 -7.96 -4.79 -13.33
CA TRP A 190 -7.90 -3.44 -13.89
C TRP A 190 -6.99 -3.41 -15.09
N PRO A 191 -7.46 -2.96 -16.27
CA PRO A 191 -6.63 -2.95 -17.49
C PRO A 191 -5.52 -1.89 -17.38
N LEU A 192 -4.29 -2.31 -17.64
CA LEU A 192 -3.10 -1.47 -17.70
C LEU A 192 -2.83 -0.99 -19.12
N GLN A 193 -2.16 0.14 -19.24
CA GLN A 193 -1.70 0.72 -20.48
C GLN A 193 -0.19 0.99 -20.41
N SER A 194 0.46 0.98 -21.58
CA SER A 194 1.87 1.45 -21.63
C SER A 194 1.97 2.89 -21.10
N GLU A 195 3.04 3.18 -20.40
CA GLU A 195 3.31 4.45 -19.69
C GLU A 195 2.45 4.70 -18.43
N ASP A 196 1.65 3.75 -17.97
CA ASP A 196 1.06 3.83 -16.64
C ASP A 196 2.15 3.80 -15.57
N VAL A 197 1.91 4.51 -14.49
CA VAL A 197 2.70 4.40 -13.27
C VAL A 197 1.78 4.05 -12.12
N VAL A 198 2.08 2.95 -11.44
CA VAL A 198 1.36 2.52 -10.22
C VAL A 198 2.24 2.80 -9.02
N VAL A 199 1.68 3.45 -7.99
CA VAL A 199 2.40 3.78 -6.76
C VAL A 199 1.64 3.23 -5.57
N LEU A 200 2.30 2.35 -4.80
CA LEU A 200 1.88 2.00 -3.45
C LEU A 200 2.67 2.90 -2.49
N ALA A 201 2.02 3.45 -1.49
CA ALA A 201 2.70 4.26 -0.48
C ALA A 201 2.13 4.01 0.92
N SER A 202 2.93 4.24 1.98
CA SER A 202 2.41 4.41 3.33
C SER A 202 1.84 5.82 3.50
N ASP A 203 1.11 6.06 4.59
CA ASP A 203 0.39 7.31 4.84
C ASP A 203 1.31 8.55 4.95
N GLY A 204 2.59 8.35 5.32
CA GLY A 204 3.58 9.42 5.36
C GLY A 204 3.75 10.19 4.05
N ILE A 205 3.28 9.65 2.91
CA ILE A 205 3.26 10.35 1.62
C ILE A 205 2.33 11.57 1.63
N HIS A 206 1.32 11.59 2.49
CA HIS A 206 0.35 12.67 2.60
C HIS A 206 0.91 13.97 3.20
N SER A 207 2.19 13.99 3.59
CA SER A 207 2.91 15.25 3.88
C SER A 207 3.08 16.14 2.64
N ILE A 208 2.87 15.59 1.44
CA ILE A 208 2.77 16.33 0.19
C ILE A 208 1.39 16.13 -0.44
N ALA A 209 0.86 17.16 -1.08
CA ALA A 209 -0.48 17.10 -1.69
C ALA A 209 -0.51 16.18 -2.92
N ASP A 210 -1.65 15.56 -3.19
CA ASP A 210 -1.84 14.66 -4.34
C ASP A 210 -1.45 15.30 -5.67
N ILE A 211 -1.71 16.60 -5.84
CA ILE A 211 -1.32 17.34 -7.04
C ILE A 211 0.20 17.41 -7.21
N GLU A 212 0.95 17.46 -6.10
CA GLU A 212 2.40 17.45 -6.13
C GLU A 212 2.94 16.06 -6.42
N ILE A 213 2.34 15.01 -5.84
CA ILE A 213 2.65 13.61 -6.18
C ILE A 213 2.49 13.41 -7.70
N ALA A 214 1.36 13.85 -8.26
CA ALA A 214 1.10 13.75 -9.70
C ALA A 214 2.12 14.51 -10.56
N ARG A 215 2.56 15.70 -10.13
CA ARG A 215 3.60 16.48 -10.83
C ARG A 215 4.95 15.79 -10.82
N ILE A 216 5.34 15.22 -9.69
CA ILE A 216 6.59 14.47 -9.56
C ILE A 216 6.58 13.26 -10.48
N ILE A 217 5.49 12.48 -10.46
CA ILE A 217 5.35 11.32 -11.36
C ILE A 217 5.44 11.77 -12.82
N ALA A 218 4.74 12.85 -13.20
CA ALA A 218 4.78 13.39 -14.56
C ALA A 218 6.21 13.76 -15.00
N ALA A 219 6.98 14.36 -14.10
CA ALA A 219 8.34 14.83 -14.39
C ALA A 219 9.34 13.67 -14.54
N TYR A 220 9.27 12.66 -13.68
CA TYR A 220 10.31 11.63 -13.56
C TYR A 220 9.95 10.27 -14.15
N ARG A 221 8.68 10.00 -14.55
CA ARG A 221 8.25 8.69 -15.05
C ARG A 221 9.05 8.15 -16.24
N LYS A 222 9.61 9.04 -17.06
CA LYS A 222 10.43 8.67 -18.22
C LYS A 222 11.86 8.26 -17.85
N ASP A 223 12.31 8.66 -16.66
CA ASP A 223 13.62 8.32 -16.11
C ASP A 223 13.58 7.01 -15.32
N GLY A 224 12.39 6.38 -15.27
CA GLY A 224 12.15 5.08 -14.66
C GLY A 224 11.65 5.13 -13.21
N PRO A 225 11.30 3.96 -12.65
CA PRO A 225 10.66 3.87 -11.34
C PRO A 225 11.59 4.33 -10.20
N ALA A 226 12.91 4.11 -10.33
CA ALA A 226 13.88 4.53 -9.32
C ALA A 226 13.94 6.06 -9.20
N ALA A 227 14.04 6.78 -10.32
CA ALA A 227 14.07 8.23 -10.32
C ALA A 227 12.77 8.84 -9.77
N THR A 228 11.63 8.25 -10.13
CA THR A 228 10.31 8.65 -9.62
C THR A 228 10.21 8.44 -8.10
N ALA A 229 10.62 7.29 -7.60
CA ALA A 229 10.59 6.97 -6.17
C ALA A 229 11.55 7.87 -5.37
N ASP A 230 12.76 8.11 -5.88
CA ASP A 230 13.74 9.00 -5.26
C ASP A 230 13.19 10.43 -5.16
N ALA A 231 12.54 10.94 -6.22
CA ALA A 231 11.95 12.28 -6.25
C ALA A 231 10.75 12.41 -5.27
N LEU A 232 9.89 11.38 -5.15
CA LEU A 232 8.81 11.37 -4.17
C LEU A 232 9.35 11.45 -2.73
N ILE A 233 10.32 10.62 -2.39
CA ILE A 233 10.93 10.64 -1.05
C ILE A 233 11.69 11.95 -0.79
N ALA A 234 12.32 12.54 -1.80
CA ALA A 234 12.98 13.84 -1.67
C ALA A 234 11.94 14.94 -1.35
N ALA A 235 10.82 14.97 -2.06
CA ALA A 235 9.75 15.94 -1.82
C ALA A 235 9.14 15.82 -0.41
N VAL A 236 8.91 14.60 0.07
CA VAL A 236 8.45 14.35 1.45
C VAL A 236 9.44 14.92 2.46
N ARG A 237 10.74 14.72 2.26
CA ARG A 237 11.78 15.28 3.14
C ARG A 237 11.85 16.80 3.07
N GLU A 238 11.69 17.37 1.89
CA GLU A 238 11.71 18.82 1.65
C GLU A 238 10.49 19.52 2.23
N ALA A 239 9.33 18.84 2.33
CA ALA A 239 8.14 19.34 2.99
C ALA A 239 8.39 19.68 4.47
N ASN A 240 9.39 19.02 5.09
CA ASN A 240 9.86 19.29 6.46
C ASN A 240 8.74 19.42 7.48
N VAL A 241 7.76 18.52 7.39
CA VAL A 241 6.60 18.51 8.29
C VAL A 241 7.06 18.09 9.69
N PRO A 242 6.66 18.81 10.76
CA PRO A 242 6.93 18.38 12.12
C PRO A 242 6.37 16.96 12.35
N HIS A 243 7.17 16.09 12.98
CA HIS A 243 6.78 14.71 13.27
C HIS A 243 6.48 13.85 12.02
N GLN A 244 7.17 14.13 10.89
CA GLN A 244 7.06 13.34 9.66
C GLN A 244 7.10 11.84 9.98
N ASP A 245 6.08 11.13 9.50
CA ASP A 245 6.00 9.67 9.66
C ASP A 245 6.98 8.93 8.76
N ASN A 246 7.14 7.65 9.00
CA ASN A 246 7.75 6.75 8.03
C ASN A 246 7.05 6.95 6.68
N THR A 247 7.81 6.89 5.61
CA THR A 247 7.27 6.99 4.26
C THR A 247 7.96 5.97 3.39
N THR A 248 7.21 5.01 2.91
CA THR A 248 7.68 4.01 1.97
C THR A 248 6.87 4.09 0.69
N VAL A 249 7.55 4.04 -0.45
CA VAL A 249 6.90 4.02 -1.77
C VAL A 249 7.41 2.83 -2.60
N VAL A 250 6.49 2.17 -3.27
CA VAL A 250 6.77 1.18 -4.32
C VAL A 250 6.24 1.75 -5.62
N VAL A 251 7.12 2.04 -6.56
CA VAL A 251 6.77 2.61 -7.87
C VAL A 251 6.94 1.53 -8.93
N VAL A 252 5.88 1.26 -9.68
CA VAL A 252 5.87 0.31 -10.81
C VAL A 252 5.56 1.09 -12.08
N THR A 253 6.43 1.00 -13.07
CA THR A 253 6.21 1.55 -14.41
C THR A 253 5.85 0.45 -15.39
N VAL A 254 4.88 0.74 -16.27
CA VAL A 254 4.37 -0.19 -17.28
C VAL A 254 4.95 0.15 -18.64
N GLY A 255 5.84 -0.72 -19.12
CA GLY A 255 6.42 -0.64 -20.47
C GLY A 255 5.57 -1.34 -21.54
N ALA A 256 5.94 -1.13 -22.79
CA ALA A 256 5.32 -1.80 -23.93
C ALA A 256 5.54 -3.32 -23.93
#